data_d3aa34303f97f5d0f73175cd56cd5e24
#
_entry.id   d3aa34303f97f5d0f73175cd56cd5e24
#
_cell.length_a   1.000
_cell.length_b   1.000
_cell.length_c   1.000
_cell.angle_alpha   90.00
_cell.angle_beta   90.00
_cell.angle_gamma   90.00
#
_symmetry.space_group_name_H-M   'P 1'
#
loop_
_entity.id
_entity.type
_entity.pdbx_description
1 polymer ?
#
loop_
_entity_poly.entity_id
_entity_poly.type
_entity_poly.pdbx_seq_one_letter_code
_entity_poly.pdbx_strand_id
1 'polypeptide(L)'
;KVIEPSTPIIILTAYDWADIEDEARQAGVTAFVSKPLFMSELRDALTHKVVSGRQPLLPKHGDYTGKKVLLVEDNELNREIATAILEEAGLKVDAVEDGTDAVAKMNEAAEDEYDLILMDIQMPKMDGYTATREIRTLSSNKKANIPIVAMTANAFEEDRQKAFKAGMNAHIAKPIDVNILMRTLDKVFKQNS
;
A
#
# COMPACT_ATOMS: atom_id res chain seq x y z
N LYS A 1 -12.26 36.96 13.53
CA LYS A 1 -11.23 36.22 14.32
C LYS A 1 -9.93 36.39 13.54
N VAL A 2 -8.97 37.13 14.06
CA VAL A 2 -7.67 37.32 13.44
C VAL A 2 -6.92 36.01 13.64
N ILE A 3 -6.50 35.36 12.55
CA ILE A 3 -5.65 34.17 12.58
C ILE A 3 -4.25 34.66 12.96
N GLU A 4 -3.64 34.08 13.96
CA GLU A 4 -2.27 34.45 14.33
C GLU A 4 -1.31 34.13 13.16
N PRO A 5 -0.33 35.00 12.87
CA PRO A 5 0.57 34.85 11.72
C PRO A 5 1.40 33.57 11.73
N SER A 6 1.42 32.86 12.86
CA SER A 6 2.16 31.58 13.05
C SER A 6 1.34 30.33 12.82
N THR A 7 0.03 30.46 12.57
CA THR A 7 -0.83 29.28 12.37
C THR A 7 -0.65 28.74 10.95
N PRO A 8 -0.16 27.50 10.77
CA PRO A 8 -0.03 26.92 9.44
C PRO A 8 -1.42 26.65 8.84
N ILE A 9 -1.61 27.03 7.58
CA ILE A 9 -2.82 26.76 6.81
C ILE A 9 -2.47 25.69 5.78
N ILE A 10 -3.11 24.52 5.91
CA ILE A 10 -2.92 23.39 5.01
C ILE A 10 -4.20 23.16 4.22
N ILE A 11 -4.11 23.13 2.90
CA ILE A 11 -5.24 22.82 2.01
C ILE A 11 -5.18 21.36 1.62
N LEU A 12 -6.31 20.66 1.82
CA LEU A 12 -6.51 19.28 1.35
C LEU A 12 -7.30 19.31 0.04
N THR A 13 -6.72 18.86 -1.05
CA THR A 13 -7.36 18.93 -2.38
C THR A 13 -7.30 17.58 -3.11
N ALA A 14 -8.33 17.30 -3.91
CA ALA A 14 -8.34 16.17 -4.85
C ALA A 14 -7.93 16.59 -6.28
N TYR A 15 -7.68 17.89 -6.51
CA TYR A 15 -7.36 18.46 -7.81
C TYR A 15 -5.92 18.94 -7.85
N ASP A 16 -5.35 19.03 -9.06
CA ASP A 16 -4.08 19.67 -9.29
C ASP A 16 -4.18 21.16 -8.87
N TRP A 17 -3.24 21.61 -8.08
CA TRP A 17 -3.18 22.94 -7.49
C TRP A 17 -2.02 23.78 -8.04
N ALA A 18 -1.27 23.26 -9.03
CA ALA A 18 -0.13 23.94 -9.62
C ALA A 18 -0.49 25.33 -10.16
N ASP A 19 -1.68 25.48 -10.74
CA ASP A 19 -2.15 26.76 -11.32
C ASP A 19 -2.53 27.79 -10.28
N ILE A 20 -2.79 27.40 -9.03
CA ILE A 20 -3.23 28.31 -7.95
C ILE A 20 -2.23 28.40 -6.80
N GLU A 21 -1.08 27.72 -6.88
CA GLU A 21 -0.10 27.67 -5.81
C GLU A 21 0.40 29.05 -5.38
N ASP A 22 0.79 29.87 -6.34
CA ASP A 22 1.35 31.19 -6.07
C ASP A 22 0.32 32.11 -5.41
N GLU A 23 -0.93 32.10 -5.87
CA GLU A 23 -2.03 32.90 -5.31
C GLU A 23 -2.38 32.45 -3.90
N ALA A 24 -2.45 31.15 -3.67
CA ALA A 24 -2.75 30.58 -2.37
C ALA A 24 -1.62 30.85 -1.35
N ARG A 25 -0.35 30.77 -1.76
CA ARG A 25 0.79 31.14 -0.91
C ARG A 25 0.77 32.63 -0.53
N GLN A 26 0.41 33.50 -1.46
CA GLN A 26 0.22 34.94 -1.18
C GLN A 26 -0.94 35.18 -0.19
N ALA A 27 -1.96 34.30 -0.21
CA ALA A 27 -3.06 34.32 0.75
C ALA A 27 -2.70 33.72 2.13
N GLY A 28 -1.47 33.21 2.31
CA GLY A 28 -0.98 32.67 3.57
C GLY A 28 -1.10 31.14 3.71
N VAL A 29 -1.35 30.41 2.62
CA VAL A 29 -1.33 28.95 2.65
C VAL A 29 0.09 28.45 2.82
N THR A 30 0.27 27.56 3.81
CA THR A 30 1.57 27.02 4.19
C THR A 30 1.91 25.75 3.40
N ALA A 31 0.91 24.91 3.14
CA ALA A 31 1.10 23.65 2.43
C ALA A 31 -0.17 23.19 1.74
N PHE A 32 0.02 22.35 0.72
CA PHE A 32 -1.04 21.59 0.06
C PHE A 32 -0.79 20.10 0.32
N VAL A 33 -1.86 19.35 0.50
CA VAL A 33 -1.82 17.90 0.65
C VAL A 33 -2.88 17.31 -0.28
N SER A 34 -2.49 16.34 -1.08
CA SER A 34 -3.39 15.67 -2.01
C SER A 34 -4.33 14.69 -1.30
N LYS A 35 -5.49 14.48 -1.87
CA LYS A 35 -6.37 13.37 -1.50
C LYS A 35 -6.12 12.21 -2.47
N PRO A 36 -6.04 10.96 -1.98
CA PRO A 36 -6.26 10.50 -0.60
C PRO A 36 -5.16 10.93 0.37
N LEU A 37 -5.55 11.28 1.61
CA LEU A 37 -4.67 11.81 2.64
C LEU A 37 -3.77 10.72 3.23
N PHE A 38 -2.46 10.81 3.01
CA PHE A 38 -1.48 9.94 3.64
C PHE A 38 -0.88 10.59 4.91
N MET A 39 -0.72 9.79 5.96
CA MET A 39 -0.18 10.28 7.25
C MET A 39 1.25 10.81 7.14
N SER A 40 2.04 10.29 6.21
CA SER A 40 3.38 10.81 5.89
C SER A 40 3.33 12.24 5.36
N GLU A 41 2.47 12.53 4.38
CA GLU A 41 2.30 13.85 3.79
C GLU A 41 1.77 14.86 4.81
N LEU A 42 0.78 14.45 5.62
CA LEU A 42 0.27 15.30 6.69
C LEU A 42 1.35 15.62 7.72
N ARG A 43 2.16 14.65 8.10
CA ARG A 43 3.29 14.86 9.02
C ARG A 43 4.31 15.82 8.44
N ASP A 44 4.67 15.67 7.17
CA ASP A 44 5.63 16.53 6.49
C ASP A 44 5.09 17.95 6.36
N ALA A 45 3.81 18.11 6.02
CA ALA A 45 3.12 19.40 5.99
C ALA A 45 3.11 20.10 7.37
N LEU A 46 2.89 19.36 8.45
CA LEU A 46 2.88 19.88 9.81
C LEU A 46 4.28 20.22 10.35
N THR A 47 5.32 19.56 9.87
CA THR A 47 6.71 19.79 10.32
C THR A 47 7.45 20.82 9.50
N HIS A 48 6.78 21.57 8.62
CA HIS A 48 7.36 22.57 7.71
C HIS A 48 8.48 22.05 6.77
N LYS A 49 8.56 20.73 6.56
CA LYS A 49 9.43 20.14 5.55
C LYS A 49 8.79 20.12 4.16
N VAL A 50 7.97 21.12 3.86
CA VAL A 50 7.31 21.20 2.55
C VAL A 50 8.33 21.63 1.51
N VAL A 51 8.72 20.70 0.68
CA VAL A 51 9.46 20.97 -0.55
C VAL A 51 8.45 21.47 -1.56
N SER A 52 8.55 22.78 -1.87
CA SER A 52 7.71 23.46 -2.86
C SER A 52 7.67 22.72 -4.19
N GLY A 53 6.46 22.56 -4.74
CA GLY A 53 6.26 22.41 -6.19
C GLY A 53 6.66 21.09 -6.83
N ARG A 54 6.72 19.99 -6.09
CA ARG A 54 6.80 18.65 -6.70
C ARG A 54 5.53 17.89 -6.38
N GLN A 55 4.84 17.41 -7.43
CA GLN A 55 4.08 16.17 -7.31
C GLN A 55 4.92 15.24 -6.45
N PRO A 56 4.35 14.45 -5.52
CA PRO A 56 5.10 13.41 -4.86
C PRO A 56 5.65 12.53 -5.97
N LEU A 57 6.92 12.78 -6.35
CA LEU A 57 7.67 11.82 -7.10
C LEU A 57 7.68 10.62 -6.19
N LEU A 58 6.86 9.62 -6.51
CA LEU A 58 7.06 8.30 -5.95
C LEU A 58 8.59 8.09 -5.95
N PRO A 59 9.21 7.81 -4.81
CA PRO A 59 10.65 7.58 -4.80
C PRO A 59 10.95 6.65 -5.97
N LYS A 60 12.04 6.85 -6.71
CA LYS A 60 12.41 5.97 -7.82
C LYS A 60 12.53 4.55 -7.27
N HIS A 61 11.43 3.82 -7.35
CA HIS A 61 11.32 2.42 -7.03
C HIS A 61 11.67 1.59 -8.26
N GLY A 62 11.78 0.28 -8.07
CA GLY A 62 12.03 -0.64 -9.17
C GLY A 62 11.00 -0.48 -10.30
N ASP A 63 11.36 -0.88 -11.49
CA ASP A 63 10.41 -1.02 -12.58
C ASP A 63 9.57 -2.29 -12.34
N TYR A 64 8.29 -2.09 -12.05
CA TYR A 64 7.35 -3.18 -11.82
C TYR A 64 6.53 -3.54 -13.07
N THR A 65 6.91 -3.01 -14.24
CA THR A 65 6.23 -3.26 -15.51
C THR A 65 6.12 -4.76 -15.77
N GLY A 66 4.89 -5.22 -16.00
CA GLY A 66 4.58 -6.64 -16.24
C GLY A 66 4.36 -7.49 -15.00
N LYS A 67 4.66 -6.97 -13.80
CA LYS A 67 4.38 -7.65 -12.53
C LYS A 67 2.90 -7.60 -12.18
N LYS A 68 2.36 -8.71 -11.64
CA LYS A 68 0.96 -8.82 -11.25
C LYS A 68 0.84 -9.20 -9.78
N VAL A 69 -0.01 -8.48 -9.07
CA VAL A 69 -0.27 -8.64 -7.63
C VAL A 69 -1.70 -9.10 -7.40
N LEU A 70 -1.88 -10.07 -6.52
CA LEU A 70 -3.17 -10.40 -5.93
C LEU A 70 -3.32 -9.60 -4.63
N LEU A 71 -4.26 -8.67 -4.60
CA LEU A 71 -4.61 -7.87 -3.42
C LEU A 71 -5.80 -8.52 -2.71
N VAL A 72 -5.65 -8.80 -1.42
CA VAL A 72 -6.69 -9.39 -0.58
C VAL A 72 -7.01 -8.42 0.55
N GLU A 73 -8.18 -7.80 0.50
CA GLU A 73 -8.61 -6.74 1.42
C GLU A 73 -10.13 -6.71 1.47
N ASP A 74 -10.72 -6.82 2.65
CA ASP A 74 -12.18 -6.89 2.83
C ASP A 74 -12.86 -5.52 2.74
N ASN A 75 -12.19 -4.46 3.17
CA ASN A 75 -12.73 -3.12 3.12
C ASN A 75 -12.60 -2.52 1.70
N GLU A 76 -13.75 -2.20 1.09
CA GLU A 76 -13.82 -1.69 -0.29
C GLU A 76 -12.97 -0.43 -0.49
N LEU A 77 -13.06 0.55 0.42
CA LEU A 77 -12.29 1.79 0.32
C LEU A 77 -10.77 1.53 0.40
N ASN A 78 -10.34 0.68 1.34
CA ASN A 78 -8.92 0.31 1.45
C ASN A 78 -8.45 -0.42 0.19
N ARG A 79 -9.29 -1.29 -0.37
CA ARG A 79 -9.01 -2.06 -1.59
C ARG A 79 -8.84 -1.13 -2.78
N GLU A 80 -9.74 -0.15 -2.96
CA GLU A 80 -9.62 0.87 -4.01
C GLU A 80 -8.34 1.71 -3.88
N ILE A 81 -8.05 2.20 -2.67
CA ILE A 81 -6.84 2.99 -2.40
C ILE A 81 -5.58 2.18 -2.70
N ALA A 82 -5.49 0.96 -2.19
CA ALA A 82 -4.33 0.10 -2.41
C ALA A 82 -4.16 -0.24 -3.90
N THR A 83 -5.25 -0.54 -4.62
CA THR A 83 -5.24 -0.79 -6.06
C THR A 83 -4.67 0.42 -6.80
N ALA A 84 -5.20 1.62 -6.54
CA ALA A 84 -4.73 2.84 -7.21
C ALA A 84 -3.24 3.09 -7.00
N ILE A 85 -2.73 2.91 -5.77
CA ILE A 85 -1.30 3.06 -5.45
C ILE A 85 -0.44 2.06 -6.23
N LEU A 86 -0.87 0.80 -6.30
CA LEU A 86 -0.12 -0.26 -6.97
C LEU A 86 -0.11 -0.08 -8.49
N GLU A 87 -1.25 0.32 -9.07
CA GLU A 87 -1.38 0.59 -10.50
C GLU A 87 -0.57 1.82 -10.93
N GLU A 88 -0.55 2.88 -10.11
CA GLU A 88 0.29 4.06 -10.34
C GLU A 88 1.80 3.69 -10.31
N ALA A 89 2.17 2.68 -9.53
CA ALA A 89 3.53 2.14 -9.51
C ALA A 89 3.85 1.21 -10.71
N GLY A 90 2.88 0.96 -11.59
CA GLY A 90 3.06 0.15 -12.81
C GLY A 90 2.74 -1.34 -12.65
N LEU A 91 2.19 -1.75 -11.51
CA LEU A 91 1.74 -3.11 -11.26
C LEU A 91 0.36 -3.37 -11.87
N LYS A 92 0.09 -4.62 -12.27
CA LYS A 92 -1.27 -5.09 -12.53
C LYS A 92 -1.86 -5.64 -11.24
N VAL A 93 -3.12 -5.33 -10.95
CA VAL A 93 -3.77 -5.74 -9.70
C VAL A 93 -5.03 -6.52 -10.00
N ASP A 94 -5.11 -7.73 -9.44
CA ASP A 94 -6.38 -8.42 -9.23
C ASP A 94 -6.72 -8.31 -7.74
N ALA A 95 -7.95 -7.93 -7.41
CA ALA A 95 -8.37 -7.76 -6.03
C ALA A 95 -9.49 -8.72 -5.65
N VAL A 96 -9.44 -9.24 -4.43
CA VAL A 96 -10.46 -10.12 -3.82
C VAL A 96 -10.76 -9.66 -2.40
N GLU A 97 -11.89 -10.12 -1.84
CA GLU A 97 -12.44 -9.58 -0.59
C GLU A 97 -12.06 -10.35 0.67
N ASP A 98 -11.69 -11.62 0.54
CA ASP A 98 -11.36 -12.46 1.70
C ASP A 98 -10.36 -13.59 1.37
N GLY A 99 -9.93 -14.28 2.42
CA GLY A 99 -8.96 -15.38 2.28
C GLY A 99 -9.48 -16.56 1.47
N THR A 100 -10.80 -16.83 1.49
CA THR A 100 -11.39 -17.92 0.71
C THR A 100 -11.28 -17.65 -0.78
N ASP A 101 -11.60 -16.42 -1.18
CA ASP A 101 -11.48 -15.97 -2.57
C ASP A 101 -10.02 -15.97 -3.03
N ALA A 102 -9.09 -15.57 -2.13
CA ALA A 102 -7.67 -15.61 -2.43
C ALA A 102 -7.16 -17.03 -2.70
N VAL A 103 -7.55 -18.01 -1.88
CA VAL A 103 -7.18 -19.41 -2.07
C VAL A 103 -7.79 -19.95 -3.37
N ALA A 104 -9.07 -19.70 -3.62
CA ALA A 104 -9.75 -20.09 -4.86
C ALA A 104 -9.04 -19.52 -6.10
N LYS A 105 -8.76 -18.22 -6.07
CA LYS A 105 -8.05 -17.52 -7.14
C LYS A 105 -6.66 -18.12 -7.40
N MET A 106 -5.91 -18.42 -6.34
CA MET A 106 -4.60 -19.06 -6.45
C MET A 106 -4.67 -20.50 -6.97
N ASN A 107 -5.73 -21.25 -6.66
CA ASN A 107 -5.93 -22.59 -7.23
C ASN A 107 -6.16 -22.53 -8.75
N GLU A 108 -6.99 -21.61 -9.21
CA GLU A 108 -7.39 -21.46 -10.62
C GLU A 108 -6.31 -20.81 -11.49
N ALA A 109 -5.49 -19.92 -10.92
CA ALA A 109 -4.46 -19.17 -11.62
C ALA A 109 -3.45 -20.07 -12.33
N ALA A 110 -2.84 -19.56 -13.40
CA ALA A 110 -1.64 -20.16 -13.98
C ALA A 110 -0.45 -20.08 -13.00
N GLU A 111 0.59 -20.92 -13.17
CA GLU A 111 1.73 -20.96 -12.24
C GLU A 111 2.48 -19.62 -12.10
N ASP A 112 2.54 -18.85 -13.17
CA ASP A 112 3.27 -17.57 -13.25
C ASP A 112 2.31 -16.39 -13.38
N GLU A 113 1.05 -16.54 -12.98
CA GLU A 113 0.06 -15.48 -13.14
C GLU A 113 0.27 -14.32 -12.16
N TYR A 114 0.66 -14.64 -10.93
CA TYR A 114 0.93 -13.63 -9.89
C TYR A 114 2.38 -13.68 -9.45
N ASP A 115 2.94 -12.50 -9.22
CA ASP A 115 4.31 -12.32 -8.71
C ASP A 115 4.34 -12.11 -7.20
N LEU A 116 3.22 -11.70 -6.60
CA LEU A 116 3.12 -11.37 -5.18
C LEU A 116 1.65 -11.36 -4.72
N ILE A 117 1.45 -11.65 -3.44
CA ILE A 117 0.16 -11.45 -2.76
C ILE A 117 0.33 -10.39 -1.67
N LEU A 118 -0.52 -9.35 -1.69
CA LEU A 118 -0.75 -8.47 -0.55
C LEU A 118 -1.96 -8.97 0.21
N MET A 119 -1.77 -9.40 1.46
CA MET A 119 -2.76 -10.14 2.22
C MET A 119 -3.13 -9.38 3.50
N ASP A 120 -4.36 -8.89 3.60
CA ASP A 120 -4.88 -8.46 4.90
C ASP A 120 -4.93 -9.64 5.87
N ILE A 121 -4.64 -9.35 7.13
CA ILE A 121 -4.70 -10.36 8.19
C ILE A 121 -6.12 -10.51 8.70
N GLN A 122 -6.80 -9.39 8.96
CA GLN A 122 -8.10 -9.36 9.63
C GLN A 122 -9.23 -9.26 8.62
N MET A 123 -9.73 -10.40 8.16
CA MET A 123 -10.84 -10.49 7.22
C MET A 123 -11.91 -11.43 7.72
N PRO A 124 -13.20 -11.23 7.31
CA PRO A 124 -14.27 -12.17 7.58
C PRO A 124 -14.05 -13.49 6.84
N LYS A 125 -14.80 -14.52 7.21
CA LYS A 125 -14.80 -15.89 6.68
C LYS A 125 -13.45 -16.60 6.86
N MET A 126 -12.38 -16.15 6.22
CA MET A 126 -11.04 -16.73 6.33
C MET A 126 -10.02 -15.61 6.54
N ASP A 127 -9.30 -15.65 7.65
CA ASP A 127 -8.22 -14.72 7.95
C ASP A 127 -6.97 -14.93 7.06
N GLY A 128 -6.11 -13.92 6.97
CA GLY A 128 -4.92 -13.97 6.13
C GLY A 128 -3.90 -15.02 6.55
N TYR A 129 -3.83 -15.38 7.83
CA TYR A 129 -2.92 -16.43 8.29
C TYR A 129 -3.38 -17.80 7.79
N THR A 130 -4.69 -18.08 7.85
CA THR A 130 -5.29 -19.31 7.38
C THR A 130 -5.17 -19.42 5.87
N ALA A 131 -5.53 -18.36 5.14
CA ALA A 131 -5.35 -18.29 3.69
C ALA A 131 -3.90 -18.55 3.26
N THR A 132 -2.93 -17.93 3.95
CA THR A 132 -1.51 -18.18 3.68
C THR A 132 -1.13 -19.63 3.87
N ARG A 133 -1.54 -20.26 4.97
CA ARG A 133 -1.24 -21.68 5.19
C ARG A 133 -1.82 -22.57 4.10
N GLU A 134 -3.05 -22.31 3.67
CA GLU A 134 -3.66 -23.08 2.57
C GLU A 134 -2.91 -22.85 1.25
N ILE A 135 -2.55 -21.63 0.91
CA ILE A 135 -1.75 -21.33 -0.29
C ILE A 135 -0.39 -22.06 -0.24
N ARG A 136 0.26 -22.13 0.93
CA ARG A 136 1.53 -22.87 1.11
C ARG A 136 1.43 -24.37 0.92
N THR A 137 0.22 -24.94 0.96
CA THR A 137 -0.04 -26.37 0.70
C THR A 137 -0.41 -26.69 -0.74
N LEU A 138 -0.48 -25.70 -1.63
CA LEU A 138 -0.80 -25.94 -3.03
C LEU A 138 0.21 -26.88 -3.69
N SER A 139 -0.26 -27.71 -4.60
CA SER A 139 0.57 -28.72 -5.28
C SER A 139 1.62 -28.12 -6.21
N SER A 140 1.36 -26.93 -6.77
CA SER A 140 2.37 -26.21 -7.55
C SER A 140 3.40 -25.56 -6.63
N ASN A 141 4.66 -25.93 -6.79
CA ASN A 141 5.76 -25.37 -6.00
C ASN A 141 5.92 -23.86 -6.18
N LYS A 142 5.67 -23.33 -7.38
CA LYS A 142 5.71 -21.87 -7.63
C LYS A 142 4.61 -21.15 -6.87
N LYS A 143 3.37 -21.61 -6.95
CA LYS A 143 2.24 -21.03 -6.22
C LYS A 143 2.42 -21.14 -4.70
N ALA A 144 2.88 -22.29 -4.21
CA ALA A 144 3.15 -22.51 -2.79
C ALA A 144 4.26 -21.62 -2.23
N ASN A 145 5.19 -21.16 -3.06
CA ASN A 145 6.31 -20.30 -2.66
C ASN A 145 6.15 -18.85 -3.10
N ILE A 146 4.99 -18.45 -3.64
CA ILE A 146 4.74 -17.06 -4.02
C ILE A 146 5.00 -16.12 -2.82
N PRO A 147 5.66 -14.98 -3.01
CA PRO A 147 5.81 -14.00 -1.96
C PRO A 147 4.46 -13.51 -1.43
N ILE A 148 4.29 -13.53 -0.11
CA ILE A 148 3.10 -13.01 0.56
C ILE A 148 3.53 -11.93 1.55
N VAL A 149 2.98 -10.73 1.39
CA VAL A 149 3.20 -9.58 2.28
C VAL A 149 1.94 -9.35 3.10
N ALA A 150 2.06 -9.44 4.42
CA ALA A 150 0.96 -9.15 5.34
C ALA A 150 0.63 -7.66 5.37
N MET A 151 -0.65 -7.32 5.37
CA MET A 151 -1.16 -6.00 5.74
C MET A 151 -1.85 -6.13 7.10
N THR A 152 -1.40 -5.38 8.11
CA THR A 152 -1.88 -5.54 9.49
C THR A 152 -2.25 -4.20 10.12
N ALA A 153 -3.34 -4.17 10.89
CA ALA A 153 -3.71 -2.99 11.68
C ALA A 153 -2.71 -2.70 12.81
N ASN A 154 -1.95 -3.70 13.25
CA ASN A 154 -0.98 -3.58 14.33
C ASN A 154 0.43 -3.95 13.85
N ALA A 155 1.40 -3.08 14.14
CA ALA A 155 2.81 -3.30 13.82
C ALA A 155 3.59 -3.95 15.00
N PHE A 156 2.89 -4.67 15.91
CA PHE A 156 3.55 -5.30 17.03
C PHE A 156 4.39 -6.50 16.61
N GLU A 157 5.48 -6.72 17.33
CA GLU A 157 6.41 -7.82 17.07
C GLU A 157 5.72 -9.19 17.09
N GLU A 158 4.71 -9.38 17.95
CA GLU A 158 3.94 -10.61 18.03
C GLU A 158 3.17 -10.93 16.73
N ASP A 159 2.55 -9.90 16.12
CA ASP A 159 1.80 -10.08 14.87
C ASP A 159 2.74 -10.33 13.69
N ARG A 160 3.90 -9.70 13.70
CA ARG A 160 4.97 -9.99 12.75
C ARG A 160 5.43 -11.45 12.84
N GLN A 161 5.67 -11.95 14.06
CA GLN A 161 6.07 -13.35 14.26
C GLN A 161 4.98 -14.34 13.84
N LYS A 162 3.70 -14.03 14.07
CA LYS A 162 2.58 -14.85 13.59
C LYS A 162 2.54 -14.90 12.06
N ALA A 163 2.75 -13.76 11.39
CA ALA A 163 2.79 -13.70 9.93
C ALA A 163 3.91 -14.58 9.35
N PHE A 164 5.12 -14.48 9.88
CA PHE A 164 6.23 -15.33 9.46
C PHE A 164 6.00 -16.80 9.75
N LYS A 165 5.41 -17.17 10.91
CA LYS A 165 5.05 -18.55 11.24
C LYS A 165 3.98 -19.12 10.31
N ALA A 166 3.08 -18.30 9.81
CA ALA A 166 2.10 -18.70 8.80
C ALA A 166 2.71 -18.91 7.41
N GLY A 167 3.95 -18.44 7.19
CA GLY A 167 4.67 -18.56 5.91
C GLY A 167 4.67 -17.28 5.07
N MET A 168 4.35 -16.11 5.65
CA MET A 168 4.47 -14.82 4.97
C MET A 168 5.92 -14.36 4.92
N ASN A 169 6.25 -13.54 3.91
CA ASN A 169 7.63 -13.11 3.63
C ASN A 169 7.96 -11.72 4.20
N ALA A 170 6.96 -10.88 4.33
CA ALA A 170 7.11 -9.52 4.87
C ALA A 170 5.78 -9.03 5.49
N HIS A 171 5.81 -7.86 6.10
CA HIS A 171 4.61 -7.21 6.61
C HIS A 171 4.69 -5.69 6.43
N ILE A 172 3.52 -5.05 6.32
CA ILE A 172 3.31 -3.62 6.33
C ILE A 172 2.16 -3.29 7.29
N ALA A 173 2.25 -2.15 7.96
CA ALA A 173 1.18 -1.67 8.83
C ALA A 173 0.14 -0.87 8.04
N LYS A 174 -1.12 -0.99 8.43
CA LYS A 174 -2.20 -0.09 8.02
C LYS A 174 -2.26 1.14 8.96
N PRO A 175 -2.56 2.34 8.48
CA PRO A 175 -2.81 2.68 7.07
C PRO A 175 -1.55 2.55 6.21
N ILE A 176 -1.72 2.14 4.97
CA ILE A 176 -0.62 1.88 4.05
C ILE A 176 0.16 3.18 3.79
N ASP A 177 1.44 3.20 4.18
CA ASP A 177 2.38 4.22 3.77
C ASP A 177 3.02 3.82 2.44
N VAL A 178 2.87 4.65 1.41
CA VAL A 178 3.34 4.38 0.04
C VAL A 178 4.84 4.08 0.01
N ASN A 179 5.64 4.84 0.77
CA ASN A 179 7.09 4.65 0.80
C ASN A 179 7.48 3.31 1.44
N ILE A 180 6.75 2.90 2.51
CA ILE A 180 6.99 1.61 3.16
C ILE A 180 6.56 0.47 2.24
N LEU A 181 5.39 0.59 1.60
CA LEU A 181 4.90 -0.38 0.63
C LEU A 181 5.93 -0.59 -0.49
N MET A 182 6.35 0.49 -1.17
CA MET A 182 7.30 0.42 -2.27
C MET A 182 8.64 -0.19 -1.86
N ARG A 183 9.21 0.23 -0.73
CA ARG A 183 10.45 -0.37 -0.19
C ARG A 183 10.31 -1.85 0.11
N THR A 184 9.12 -2.27 0.55
CA THR A 184 8.84 -3.68 0.82
C THR A 184 8.75 -4.48 -0.47
N LEU A 185 8.05 -3.94 -1.49
CA LEU A 185 7.98 -4.53 -2.82
C LEU A 185 9.37 -4.68 -3.45
N ASP A 186 10.21 -3.62 -3.39
CA ASP A 186 11.58 -3.67 -3.88
C ASP A 186 12.41 -4.79 -3.25
N LYS A 187 12.26 -4.99 -1.94
CA LYS A 187 12.97 -6.07 -1.24
C LYS A 187 12.48 -7.44 -1.66
N VAL A 188 11.17 -7.62 -1.72
CA VAL A 188 10.56 -8.90 -2.03
C VAL A 188 10.86 -9.31 -3.47
N PHE A 189 10.74 -8.41 -4.43
CA PHE A 189 11.05 -8.71 -5.83
C PHE A 189 12.55 -8.97 -6.08
N LYS A 190 13.45 -8.27 -5.37
CA LYS A 190 14.91 -8.52 -5.47
C LYS A 190 15.34 -9.87 -4.88
N GLN A 191 14.62 -10.38 -3.91
CA GLN A 191 14.95 -11.69 -3.31
C GLN A 191 14.48 -12.88 -4.15
N ASN A 192 13.57 -12.64 -5.10
CA ASN A 192 12.95 -13.67 -5.94
C ASN A 192 13.36 -13.53 -7.43
N SER A 193 14.31 -12.66 -7.75
CA SER A 193 15.00 -12.54 -9.04
C SER A 193 16.33 -13.24 -8.97
#